data_ceb14f357a92b88a5ec997b7048cd830
#
_entry.id   ceb14f357a92b88a5ec997b7048cd830
#
_cell.length_a   1.000
_cell.length_b   1.000
_cell.length_c   1.000
_cell.angle_alpha   90.00
_cell.angle_beta   90.00
_cell.angle_gamma   90.00
#
_symmetry.space_group_name_H-M   'P 1'
#
loop_
_entity.id
_entity.type
_entity.pdbx_description
1 polymer ?
#
loop_
_entity_poly.entity_id
_entity_poly.type
_entity_poly.pdbx_seq_one_letter_code
_entity_poly.pdbx_strand_id
1 'polypeptide(L)'
;MALGTGSSREISIDVSSSNMNMVLGGYNRKTGVVSIEKYGLIPLESDTIADGVIADQFGVVMALKNALAKSNIQDKRAILTVEGSYLHTRDLELPAVKGDQLRDMVRYEILGQGTNNRDMIVEYIIYDKVLDEETKQQKYKVRATAIPKDVANDFRELMKTSALAPVALDVNPNAIRKLFRSGTINGTTNINSNTLLLIELSSKTTNITVLDKGFPVLTRRLQFGHSNIRQVAETVKKVQGSSANKSSILTRRLQVVKGEGISQVDVADIDVWHETVKDEPSLNSAVSAYFKSLTDAISRTAQFSISKYHLDAISTCFLYGSGARYRKMDKELARQLGTQVEILGSLNTVQGPKDFLLSDYVNACGALIRDN
;
A
#
# COMPACT_ATOMS: atom_id res chain seq x y z
N MET A 1 -3.85 20.56 15.43
CA MET A 1 -5.25 21.03 15.27
C MET A 1 -6.15 20.01 15.97
N ALA A 2 -7.13 20.47 16.78
CA ALA A 2 -8.07 19.54 17.39
C ALA A 2 -9.02 18.97 16.34
N LEU A 3 -9.33 17.66 16.40
CA LEU A 3 -10.36 17.05 15.58
C LEU A 3 -11.69 17.78 15.76
N GLY A 4 -12.31 18.18 14.64
CA GLY A 4 -13.65 18.78 14.69
C GLY A 4 -14.68 17.81 15.29
N THR A 5 -15.69 18.33 15.96
CA THR A 5 -16.78 17.57 16.57
C THR A 5 -17.48 16.70 15.51
N GLY A 6 -17.21 15.37 15.52
CA GLY A 6 -17.81 14.40 14.60
C GLY A 6 -16.86 13.37 14.01
N SER A 7 -15.54 13.47 14.26
CA SER A 7 -14.53 12.49 13.81
C SER A 7 -14.19 11.55 14.97
N SER A 8 -14.36 10.25 14.79
CA SER A 8 -13.81 9.27 15.74
C SER A 8 -12.30 9.20 15.57
N ARG A 9 -11.58 9.33 16.68
CA ARG A 9 -10.12 9.19 16.72
C ARG A 9 -9.76 7.72 16.80
N GLU A 10 -8.93 7.24 15.88
CA GLU A 10 -8.58 5.84 15.75
C GLU A 10 -7.10 5.68 15.37
N ILE A 11 -6.52 4.57 15.80
CA ILE A 11 -5.21 4.11 15.34
C ILE A 11 -5.44 3.34 14.05
N SER A 12 -4.72 3.69 12.99
CA SER A 12 -4.70 2.89 11.75
C SER A 12 -3.30 2.38 11.50
N ILE A 13 -3.17 1.10 11.20
CA ILE A 13 -1.90 0.40 11.03
C ILE A 13 -1.90 -0.34 9.69
N ASP A 14 -1.01 0.05 8.80
CA ASP A 14 -0.71 -0.69 7.57
C ASP A 14 0.41 -1.69 7.84
N VAL A 15 0.13 -2.97 7.60
CA VAL A 15 1.05 -4.07 7.90
C VAL A 15 1.74 -4.55 6.64
N SER A 16 3.07 -4.41 6.62
CA SER A 16 3.91 -4.92 5.53
C SER A 16 4.93 -5.96 6.02
N SER A 17 5.68 -6.55 5.11
CA SER A 17 6.66 -7.59 5.43
C SER A 17 7.88 -7.12 6.24
N SER A 18 8.15 -5.83 6.28
CA SER A 18 9.34 -5.25 6.93
C SER A 18 9.03 -4.22 8.00
N ASN A 19 7.81 -3.73 8.04
CA ASN A 19 7.40 -2.70 8.98
C ASN A 19 5.87 -2.62 9.10
N MET A 20 5.41 -1.99 10.18
CA MET A 20 4.05 -1.48 10.28
C MET A 20 4.08 0.05 10.25
N ASN A 21 3.27 0.66 9.39
CA ASN A 21 3.11 2.12 9.33
C ASN A 21 1.87 2.50 10.11
N MET A 22 2.05 3.22 11.22
CA MET A 22 0.98 3.56 12.15
C MET A 22 0.66 5.05 12.09
N VAL A 23 -0.61 5.38 12.05
CA VAL A 23 -1.11 6.74 12.22
C VAL A 23 -2.20 6.77 13.31
N LEU A 24 -2.24 7.87 14.06
CA LEU A 24 -3.35 8.21 14.95
C LEU A 24 -4.06 9.42 14.35
N GLY A 25 -5.33 9.30 14.08
CA GLY A 25 -6.08 10.36 13.41
C GLY A 25 -7.56 10.04 13.28
N GLY A 26 -8.23 10.76 12.41
CA GLY A 26 -9.64 10.51 12.14
C GLY A 26 -10.10 11.09 10.81
N TYR A 27 -11.25 10.63 10.36
CA TYR A 27 -11.89 11.08 9.13
C TYR A 27 -13.13 11.94 9.43
N ASN A 28 -13.14 13.13 8.89
CA ASN A 28 -14.30 14.02 8.99
C ASN A 28 -15.17 13.84 7.74
N ARG A 29 -16.34 13.21 7.90
CA ARG A 29 -17.28 12.91 6.81
C ARG A 29 -17.87 14.17 6.15
N LYS A 30 -18.00 15.28 6.90
CA LYS A 30 -18.57 16.51 6.34
C LYS A 30 -17.62 17.23 5.41
N THR A 31 -16.32 17.22 5.74
CA THR A 31 -15.29 17.89 4.93
C THR A 31 -14.56 16.96 3.97
N GLY A 32 -14.70 15.63 4.15
CA GLY A 32 -13.95 14.63 3.39
C GLY A 32 -12.46 14.57 3.73
N VAL A 33 -12.04 15.12 4.90
CA VAL A 33 -10.64 15.26 5.27
C VAL A 33 -10.23 14.22 6.30
N VAL A 34 -9.10 13.56 6.06
CA VAL A 34 -8.37 12.75 7.02
C VAL A 34 -7.39 13.65 7.77
N SER A 35 -7.47 13.69 9.10
CA SER A 35 -6.58 14.48 9.95
C SER A 35 -5.69 13.56 10.77
N ILE A 36 -4.37 13.69 10.64
CA ILE A 36 -3.36 12.91 11.33
C ILE A 36 -2.78 13.73 12.48
N GLU A 37 -2.74 13.16 13.68
CA GLU A 37 -2.17 13.78 14.87
C GLU A 37 -0.80 13.22 15.22
N LYS A 38 -0.65 11.89 15.14
CA LYS A 38 0.61 11.18 15.37
C LYS A 38 0.83 10.14 14.29
N TYR A 39 2.07 9.84 14.03
CA TYR A 39 2.46 8.82 13.05
C TYR A 39 3.77 8.18 13.46
N GLY A 40 4.04 7.00 12.93
CA GLY A 40 5.31 6.33 13.16
C GLY A 40 5.45 5.04 12.36
N LEU A 41 6.70 4.69 12.15
CA LEU A 41 7.09 3.43 11.53
C LEU A 41 7.60 2.49 12.60
N ILE A 42 7.10 1.27 12.59
CA ILE A 42 7.46 0.20 13.51
C ILE A 42 8.20 -0.86 12.69
N PRO A 43 9.52 -0.95 12.79
CA PRO A 43 10.29 -1.96 12.08
C PRO A 43 9.94 -3.36 12.60
N LEU A 44 9.92 -4.32 11.69
CA LEU A 44 9.73 -5.74 11.97
C LEU A 44 11.01 -6.52 11.65
N GLU A 45 11.31 -7.53 12.46
CA GLU A 45 12.35 -8.48 12.17
C GLU A 45 12.05 -9.25 10.88
N SER A 46 13.12 -9.73 10.22
CA SER A 46 12.97 -10.52 9.00
C SER A 46 12.05 -11.71 9.21
N ASP A 47 11.18 -11.92 8.21
CA ASP A 47 10.25 -13.06 8.15
C ASP A 47 9.17 -13.13 9.25
N THR A 48 9.05 -12.08 10.06
CA THR A 48 7.94 -11.93 11.02
C THR A 48 6.57 -11.87 10.33
N ILE A 49 6.52 -11.24 9.17
CA ILE A 49 5.38 -11.25 8.24
C ILE A 49 5.84 -11.82 6.90
N ALA A 50 5.24 -12.92 6.49
CA ALA A 50 5.52 -13.60 5.23
C ALA A 50 4.31 -13.50 4.29
N ASP A 51 4.46 -12.77 3.18
CA ASP A 51 3.39 -12.52 2.19
C ASP A 51 2.06 -12.06 2.83
N GLY A 52 2.15 -11.17 3.82
CA GLY A 52 1.00 -10.63 4.54
C GLY A 52 0.39 -11.56 5.59
N VAL A 53 0.98 -12.74 5.85
CA VAL A 53 0.58 -13.65 6.94
C VAL A 53 1.53 -13.48 8.11
N ILE A 54 1.00 -13.47 9.33
CA ILE A 54 1.80 -13.39 10.55
C ILE A 54 2.49 -14.74 10.75
N ALA A 55 3.83 -14.77 10.62
CA ALA A 55 4.64 -15.96 10.86
C ALA A 55 5.18 -16.01 12.31
N ASP A 56 5.43 -14.84 12.91
CA ASP A 56 5.83 -14.70 14.31
C ASP A 56 4.90 -13.75 15.05
N GLN A 57 3.86 -14.30 15.65
CA GLN A 57 2.86 -13.55 16.43
C GLN A 57 3.49 -12.80 17.61
N PHE A 58 4.45 -13.43 18.31
CA PHE A 58 5.08 -12.82 19.47
C PHE A 58 5.92 -11.60 19.07
N GLY A 59 6.74 -11.72 18.03
CA GLY A 59 7.57 -10.64 17.51
C GLY A 59 6.73 -9.42 17.08
N VAL A 60 5.63 -9.64 16.34
CA VAL A 60 4.73 -8.54 15.92
C VAL A 60 4.07 -7.87 17.12
N VAL A 61 3.55 -8.65 18.08
CA VAL A 61 2.92 -8.12 19.31
C VAL A 61 3.91 -7.26 20.10
N MET A 62 5.14 -7.75 20.29
CA MET A 62 6.17 -7.02 21.05
C MET A 62 6.57 -5.72 20.35
N ALA A 63 6.77 -5.75 19.03
CA ALA A 63 7.06 -4.55 18.24
C ALA A 63 5.95 -3.50 18.39
N LEU A 64 4.68 -3.92 18.25
CA LEU A 64 3.53 -3.02 18.36
C LEU A 64 3.36 -2.45 19.77
N LYS A 65 3.45 -3.28 20.82
CA LYS A 65 3.37 -2.82 22.23
C LYS A 65 4.47 -1.81 22.57
N ASN A 66 5.70 -2.09 22.15
CA ASN A 66 6.83 -1.19 22.39
C ASN A 66 6.63 0.16 21.69
N ALA A 67 6.11 0.16 20.46
CA ALA A 67 5.84 1.37 19.72
C ALA A 67 4.71 2.19 20.37
N LEU A 68 3.61 1.56 20.77
CA LEU A 68 2.50 2.23 21.47
C LEU A 68 2.95 2.85 22.79
N ALA A 69 3.76 2.14 23.58
CA ALA A 69 4.31 2.65 24.83
C ALA A 69 5.21 3.88 24.61
N LYS A 70 6.12 3.81 23.63
CA LYS A 70 7.03 4.92 23.29
C LYS A 70 6.30 6.16 22.78
N SER A 71 5.21 5.98 22.04
CA SER A 71 4.44 7.07 21.43
C SER A 71 3.49 7.77 22.37
N ASN A 72 3.32 7.26 23.59
CA ASN A 72 2.33 7.75 24.56
C ASN A 72 0.91 7.90 23.93
N ILE A 73 0.51 6.86 23.17
CA ILE A 73 -0.84 6.78 22.58
C ILE A 73 -1.75 6.05 23.57
N GLN A 74 -2.80 6.73 24.01
CA GLN A 74 -3.80 6.19 24.95
C GLN A 74 -5.02 5.60 24.26
N ASP A 75 -5.19 5.91 22.97
CA ASP A 75 -6.29 5.41 22.17
C ASP A 75 -6.18 3.88 22.02
N LYS A 76 -7.34 3.23 21.99
CA LYS A 76 -7.41 1.76 21.91
C LYS A 76 -8.10 1.29 20.64
N ARG A 77 -8.98 2.10 20.04
CA ARG A 77 -9.69 1.76 18.83
C ARG A 77 -8.71 1.68 17.67
N ALA A 78 -8.63 0.52 17.03
CA ALA A 78 -7.63 0.28 16.00
C ALA A 78 -8.23 -0.37 14.75
N ILE A 79 -7.71 0.07 13.60
CA ILE A 79 -7.96 -0.48 12.26
C ILE A 79 -6.63 -1.05 11.77
N LEU A 80 -6.64 -2.25 11.23
CA LEU A 80 -5.53 -2.78 10.44
C LEU A 80 -5.88 -2.73 8.96
N THR A 81 -4.88 -2.46 8.12
CA THR A 81 -4.97 -2.71 6.69
C THR A 81 -3.85 -3.63 6.27
N VAL A 82 -4.19 -4.61 5.44
CA VAL A 82 -3.32 -5.73 5.10
C VAL A 82 -3.32 -6.00 3.61
N GLU A 83 -2.27 -6.67 3.17
CA GLU A 83 -2.14 -7.15 1.81
C GLU A 83 -1.40 -8.49 1.79
N GLY A 84 -1.82 -9.37 0.88
CA GLY A 84 -1.16 -10.66 0.67
C GLY A 84 -1.70 -11.37 -0.57
N SER A 85 -1.00 -12.41 -1.04
CA SER A 85 -1.46 -13.22 -2.18
C SER A 85 -2.72 -14.04 -1.87
N TYR A 86 -3.06 -14.18 -0.60
CA TYR A 86 -4.30 -14.82 -0.12
C TYR A 86 -5.56 -13.99 -0.35
N LEU A 87 -5.42 -12.69 -0.64
CA LEU A 87 -6.57 -11.83 -0.93
C LEU A 87 -7.06 -12.08 -2.35
N HIS A 88 -8.32 -12.42 -2.47
CA HIS A 88 -9.00 -12.51 -3.75
C HIS A 88 -9.90 -11.30 -3.93
N THR A 89 -9.63 -10.49 -4.94
CA THR A 89 -10.48 -9.35 -5.30
C THR A 89 -10.98 -9.54 -6.72
N ARG A 90 -12.28 -9.34 -6.93
CA ARG A 90 -12.92 -9.47 -8.23
C ARG A 90 -13.99 -8.41 -8.43
N ASP A 91 -14.01 -7.83 -9.62
CA ASP A 91 -15.12 -7.01 -10.08
C ASP A 91 -16.16 -7.89 -10.76
N LEU A 92 -17.41 -7.73 -10.35
CA LEU A 92 -18.55 -8.53 -10.76
C LEU A 92 -19.68 -7.63 -11.27
N GLU A 93 -20.41 -8.07 -12.28
CA GLU A 93 -21.68 -7.49 -12.69
C GLU A 93 -22.80 -8.44 -12.34
N LEU A 94 -23.67 -8.05 -11.40
CA LEU A 94 -24.71 -8.89 -10.84
C LEU A 94 -26.07 -8.20 -10.97
N PRO A 95 -27.17 -8.97 -11.12
CA PRO A 95 -28.51 -8.39 -11.08
C PRO A 95 -28.73 -7.53 -9.83
N ALA A 96 -29.49 -6.45 -9.99
CA ALA A 96 -29.77 -5.50 -8.90
C ALA A 96 -30.80 -6.08 -7.91
N VAL A 97 -30.40 -7.11 -7.17
CA VAL A 97 -31.16 -7.71 -6.06
C VAL A 97 -30.72 -7.12 -4.73
N LYS A 98 -31.48 -7.34 -3.67
CA LYS A 98 -31.21 -6.72 -2.35
C LYS A 98 -30.82 -7.76 -1.30
N GLY A 99 -30.11 -7.30 -0.27
CA GLY A 99 -29.85 -8.03 0.97
C GLY A 99 -29.09 -9.32 0.77
N ASP A 100 -29.60 -10.38 1.37
CA ASP A 100 -28.91 -11.67 1.43
C ASP A 100 -28.74 -12.32 0.05
N GLN A 101 -29.68 -12.13 -0.86
CA GLN A 101 -29.56 -12.65 -2.23
C GLN A 101 -28.31 -12.10 -2.94
N LEU A 102 -28.04 -10.78 -2.84
CA LEU A 102 -26.84 -10.21 -3.42
C LEU A 102 -25.57 -10.76 -2.74
N ARG A 103 -25.61 -10.89 -1.42
CA ARG A 103 -24.47 -11.46 -0.65
C ARG A 103 -24.15 -12.88 -1.09
N ASP A 104 -25.18 -13.72 -1.24
CA ASP A 104 -25.01 -15.11 -1.67
C ASP A 104 -24.47 -15.20 -3.10
N MET A 105 -24.97 -14.36 -4.01
CA MET A 105 -24.47 -14.27 -5.38
C MET A 105 -23.00 -13.83 -5.41
N VAL A 106 -22.65 -12.77 -4.69
CA VAL A 106 -21.26 -12.31 -4.58
C VAL A 106 -20.35 -13.41 -4.06
N ARG A 107 -20.78 -14.09 -2.99
CA ARG A 107 -20.02 -15.18 -2.39
C ARG A 107 -19.80 -16.33 -3.38
N TYR A 108 -20.84 -16.71 -4.10
CA TYR A 108 -20.78 -17.76 -5.12
C TYR A 108 -19.80 -17.40 -6.25
N GLU A 109 -19.90 -16.17 -6.76
CA GLU A 109 -19.09 -15.72 -7.90
C GLU A 109 -17.61 -15.55 -7.54
N ILE A 110 -17.28 -15.02 -6.35
CA ILE A 110 -15.88 -14.81 -5.98
C ILE A 110 -15.18 -16.11 -5.61
N LEU A 111 -15.89 -17.06 -4.99
CA LEU A 111 -15.32 -18.30 -4.51
C LEU A 111 -15.37 -19.43 -5.56
N GLY A 112 -16.26 -19.34 -6.55
CA GLY A 112 -16.45 -20.35 -7.60
C GLY A 112 -17.14 -21.64 -7.12
N GLN A 113 -17.45 -22.53 -8.06
CA GLN A 113 -18.02 -23.84 -7.78
C GLN A 113 -16.94 -24.82 -7.32
N GLY A 114 -17.20 -25.56 -6.25
CA GLY A 114 -16.43 -26.76 -5.87
C GLY A 114 -15.20 -26.54 -5.00
N THR A 115 -14.90 -25.33 -4.57
CA THR A 115 -13.89 -25.09 -3.55
C THR A 115 -14.53 -25.17 -2.16
N ASN A 116 -13.85 -25.83 -1.21
CA ASN A 116 -14.32 -25.92 0.19
C ASN A 116 -14.04 -24.58 0.91
N ASN A 117 -14.68 -23.52 0.41
CA ASN A 117 -14.42 -22.12 0.77
C ASN A 117 -15.24 -21.67 2.01
N ARG A 118 -15.60 -22.58 2.89
CA ARG A 118 -16.37 -22.28 4.12
C ARG A 118 -15.61 -21.35 5.06
N ASP A 119 -14.28 -21.33 4.96
CA ASP A 119 -13.41 -20.58 5.84
C ASP A 119 -12.98 -19.21 5.28
N MET A 120 -13.63 -18.73 4.23
CA MET A 120 -13.41 -17.40 3.68
C MET A 120 -14.43 -16.38 4.21
N ILE A 121 -13.93 -15.22 4.63
CA ILE A 121 -14.75 -14.03 4.85
C ILE A 121 -14.86 -13.30 3.51
N VAL A 122 -16.07 -13.01 3.08
CA VAL A 122 -16.35 -12.30 1.83
C VAL A 122 -17.09 -11.00 2.15
N GLU A 123 -16.53 -9.89 1.71
CA GLU A 123 -17.14 -8.56 1.78
C GLU A 123 -17.18 -7.94 0.39
N TYR A 124 -18.09 -6.99 0.19
CA TYR A 124 -18.22 -6.32 -1.09
C TYR A 124 -18.71 -4.88 -0.98
N ILE A 125 -18.43 -4.12 -2.03
CA ILE A 125 -18.96 -2.78 -2.23
C ILE A 125 -19.67 -2.71 -3.57
N ILE A 126 -20.80 -2.01 -3.61
CA ILE A 126 -21.46 -1.62 -4.87
C ILE A 126 -20.88 -0.26 -5.23
N TYR A 127 -20.20 -0.16 -6.38
CA TYR A 127 -19.58 1.09 -6.80
C TYR A 127 -20.28 1.75 -7.99
N ASP A 128 -21.14 1.00 -8.71
CA ASP A 128 -21.89 1.54 -9.85
C ASP A 128 -23.18 0.74 -10.08
N LYS A 129 -24.12 1.36 -10.83
CA LYS A 129 -25.34 0.74 -11.29
C LYS A 129 -25.48 0.99 -12.78
N VAL A 130 -25.59 -0.08 -13.53
CA VAL A 130 -25.70 -0.03 -14.98
C VAL A 130 -27.01 -0.66 -15.44
N LEU A 131 -27.51 -0.18 -16.57
CA LEU A 131 -28.64 -0.82 -17.26
C LEU A 131 -28.07 -1.78 -18.29
N ASP A 132 -28.44 -3.04 -18.19
CA ASP A 132 -28.13 -4.01 -19.23
C ASP A 132 -28.90 -3.68 -20.51
N GLU A 133 -28.21 -3.46 -21.61
CA GLU A 133 -28.82 -2.99 -22.85
C GLU A 133 -29.72 -4.04 -23.50
N GLU A 134 -29.42 -5.32 -23.33
CA GLU A 134 -30.17 -6.44 -23.91
C GLU A 134 -31.41 -6.79 -23.09
N THR A 135 -31.24 -6.95 -21.79
CA THR A 135 -32.32 -7.39 -20.90
C THR A 135 -33.14 -6.24 -20.30
N LYS A 136 -32.67 -5.00 -20.45
CA LYS A 136 -33.25 -3.80 -19.79
C LYS A 136 -33.35 -3.91 -18.27
N GLN A 137 -32.59 -4.82 -17.66
CA GLN A 137 -32.53 -4.98 -16.21
C GLN A 137 -31.39 -4.16 -15.62
N GLN A 138 -31.60 -3.68 -14.40
CA GLN A 138 -30.52 -3.03 -13.65
C GLN A 138 -29.54 -4.08 -13.12
N LYS A 139 -28.25 -3.79 -13.27
CA LYS A 139 -27.13 -4.55 -12.70
C LYS A 139 -26.33 -3.69 -11.75
N TYR A 140 -25.81 -4.29 -10.73
CA TYR A 140 -24.80 -3.68 -9.86
C TYR A 140 -23.40 -4.05 -10.35
N LYS A 141 -22.50 -3.06 -10.42
CA LYS A 141 -21.07 -3.30 -10.46
C LYS A 141 -20.56 -3.40 -9.03
N VAL A 142 -20.02 -4.55 -8.70
CA VAL A 142 -19.64 -4.92 -7.34
C VAL A 142 -18.17 -5.28 -7.32
N ARG A 143 -17.41 -4.69 -6.40
CA ARG A 143 -16.08 -5.17 -6.07
C ARG A 143 -16.17 -6.05 -4.84
N ALA A 144 -15.90 -7.33 -5.01
CA ALA A 144 -15.87 -8.31 -3.93
C ALA A 144 -14.42 -8.60 -3.50
N THR A 145 -14.23 -8.81 -2.21
CA THR A 145 -12.94 -9.24 -1.64
C THR A 145 -13.17 -10.40 -0.71
N ALA A 146 -12.34 -11.44 -0.83
CA ALA A 146 -12.35 -12.60 0.05
C ALA A 146 -10.99 -12.74 0.75
N ILE A 147 -11.03 -13.04 2.06
CA ILE A 147 -9.87 -13.28 2.91
C ILE A 147 -10.06 -14.58 3.69
N PRO A 148 -9.02 -15.44 3.88
CA PRO A 148 -9.09 -16.58 4.76
C PRO A 148 -9.43 -16.16 6.19
N LYS A 149 -10.35 -16.90 6.81
CA LYS A 149 -10.86 -16.58 8.16
C LYS A 149 -9.80 -16.71 9.25
N ASP A 150 -8.89 -17.68 9.10
CA ASP A 150 -7.74 -17.86 9.99
C ASP A 150 -6.81 -16.65 9.95
N VAL A 151 -6.43 -16.18 8.76
CA VAL A 151 -5.60 -14.96 8.60
C VAL A 151 -6.27 -13.74 9.24
N ALA A 152 -7.58 -13.55 9.01
CA ALA A 152 -8.32 -12.44 9.63
C ALA A 152 -8.36 -12.56 11.15
N ASN A 153 -8.48 -13.79 11.70
CA ASN A 153 -8.45 -14.03 13.13
C ASN A 153 -7.07 -13.75 13.74
N ASP A 154 -5.98 -14.12 13.06
CA ASP A 154 -4.62 -13.84 13.54
C ASP A 154 -4.38 -12.34 13.71
N PHE A 155 -4.81 -11.52 12.77
CA PHE A 155 -4.76 -10.05 12.88
C PHE A 155 -5.67 -9.51 13.99
N ARG A 156 -6.85 -10.10 14.19
CA ARG A 156 -7.74 -9.76 15.30
C ARG A 156 -7.09 -10.05 16.66
N GLU A 157 -6.46 -11.21 16.79
CA GLU A 157 -5.75 -11.60 18.02
C GLU A 157 -4.48 -10.77 18.25
N LEU A 158 -3.75 -10.39 17.18
CA LEU A 158 -2.66 -9.41 17.25
C LEU A 158 -3.13 -8.12 17.93
N MET A 159 -4.25 -7.54 17.47
CA MET A 159 -4.77 -6.30 18.06
C MET A 159 -5.13 -6.48 19.54
N LYS A 160 -5.90 -7.52 19.88
CA LYS A 160 -6.33 -7.79 21.27
C LYS A 160 -5.14 -8.03 22.20
N THR A 161 -4.19 -8.87 21.77
CA THR A 161 -2.98 -9.16 22.55
C THR A 161 -2.11 -7.92 22.74
N SER A 162 -2.17 -6.98 21.80
CA SER A 162 -1.52 -5.68 21.91
C SER A 162 -2.32 -4.64 22.70
N ALA A 163 -3.37 -5.06 23.41
CA ALA A 163 -4.28 -4.22 24.20
C ALA A 163 -5.01 -3.14 23.37
N LEU A 164 -5.24 -3.42 22.09
CA LEU A 164 -6.06 -2.61 21.19
C LEU A 164 -7.47 -3.18 21.07
N ALA A 165 -8.44 -2.32 20.81
CA ALA A 165 -9.82 -2.69 20.51
C ALA A 165 -9.99 -2.73 18.97
N PRO A 166 -10.12 -3.92 18.35
CA PRO A 166 -10.24 -4.04 16.90
C PRO A 166 -11.56 -3.43 16.42
N VAL A 167 -11.47 -2.46 15.53
CA VAL A 167 -12.60 -1.79 14.87
C VAL A 167 -12.88 -2.41 13.53
N ALA A 168 -11.84 -2.61 12.73
CA ALA A 168 -11.93 -3.23 11.42
C ALA A 168 -10.59 -3.83 10.99
N LEU A 169 -10.69 -4.80 10.10
CA LEU A 169 -9.61 -5.24 9.20
C LEU A 169 -9.97 -4.77 7.79
N ASP A 170 -9.14 -3.93 7.22
CA ASP A 170 -9.27 -3.43 5.86
C ASP A 170 -8.21 -4.10 4.97
N VAL A 171 -8.29 -3.87 3.67
CA VAL A 171 -7.30 -4.33 2.71
C VAL A 171 -6.75 -3.14 1.92
N ASN A 172 -5.46 -3.18 1.55
CA ASN A 172 -4.79 -2.06 0.89
C ASN A 172 -5.52 -1.58 -0.38
N PRO A 173 -6.03 -2.44 -1.28
CA PRO A 173 -6.81 -1.97 -2.43
C PRO A 173 -8.06 -1.16 -2.07
N ASN A 174 -8.73 -1.50 -0.96
CA ASN A 174 -9.88 -0.73 -0.50
C ASN A 174 -9.47 0.59 0.17
N ALA A 175 -8.39 0.61 0.92
CA ALA A 175 -7.82 1.82 1.49
C ALA A 175 -7.44 2.83 0.39
N ILE A 176 -6.75 2.37 -0.68
CA ILE A 176 -6.42 3.17 -1.86
C ILE A 176 -7.69 3.72 -2.53
N ARG A 177 -8.70 2.88 -2.77
CA ARG A 177 -9.98 3.29 -3.37
C ARG A 177 -10.63 4.43 -2.57
N LYS A 178 -10.65 4.33 -1.25
CA LYS A 178 -11.26 5.34 -0.39
C LYS A 178 -10.48 6.65 -0.40
N LEU A 179 -9.16 6.56 -0.32
CA LEU A 179 -8.28 7.72 -0.22
C LEU A 179 -8.23 8.54 -1.52
N PHE A 180 -8.17 7.85 -2.67
CA PHE A 180 -8.01 8.48 -3.98
C PHE A 180 -9.31 8.64 -4.76
N ARG A 181 -10.48 8.57 -4.11
CA ARG A 181 -11.76 8.80 -4.81
C ARG A 181 -11.93 10.23 -5.31
N SER A 182 -11.24 11.20 -4.71
CA SER A 182 -11.24 12.60 -5.13
C SER A 182 -10.10 13.36 -4.49
N GLY A 183 -9.74 14.49 -5.06
CA GLY A 183 -8.76 15.41 -4.49
C GLY A 183 -7.70 15.84 -5.50
N THR A 184 -6.67 16.51 -4.98
CA THR A 184 -5.53 17.00 -5.75
C THR A 184 -4.23 16.49 -5.13
N ILE A 185 -3.44 15.76 -5.89
CA ILE A 185 -2.13 15.25 -5.49
C ILE A 185 -1.07 16.33 -5.76
N ASN A 186 -0.16 16.53 -4.82
CA ASN A 186 0.96 17.47 -4.88
C ASN A 186 0.55 18.91 -5.25
N GLY A 187 -0.72 19.28 -5.00
CA GLY A 187 -1.25 20.62 -5.32
C GLY A 187 -1.55 20.87 -6.79
N THR A 188 -1.24 19.96 -7.70
CA THR A 188 -1.33 20.13 -9.15
C THR A 188 -2.24 19.14 -9.85
N THR A 189 -2.16 17.86 -9.51
CA THR A 189 -2.82 16.78 -10.25
C THR A 189 -4.20 16.47 -9.67
N ASN A 190 -5.25 16.85 -10.37
CA ASN A 190 -6.63 16.53 -9.99
C ASN A 190 -6.94 15.06 -10.30
N ILE A 191 -7.35 14.32 -9.29
CA ILE A 191 -7.66 12.90 -9.40
C ILE A 191 -8.86 12.64 -10.32
N ASN A 192 -9.89 13.47 -10.24
CA ASN A 192 -11.16 13.23 -10.95
C ASN A 192 -11.11 13.59 -12.44
N SER A 193 -10.02 14.18 -12.91
CA SER A 193 -9.83 14.58 -14.30
C SER A 193 -8.74 13.80 -15.03
N ASN A 194 -8.07 12.87 -14.34
CA ASN A 194 -6.89 12.20 -14.89
C ASN A 194 -6.94 10.68 -14.73
N THR A 195 -6.29 9.99 -15.65
CA THR A 195 -5.86 8.60 -15.49
C THR A 195 -4.45 8.60 -14.94
N LEU A 196 -4.25 8.01 -13.75
CA LEU A 196 -3.01 8.04 -12.98
C LEU A 196 -2.49 6.63 -12.73
N LEU A 197 -1.19 6.52 -12.52
CA LEU A 197 -0.56 5.30 -12.06
C LEU A 197 -0.03 5.50 -10.64
N LEU A 198 -0.46 4.69 -9.71
CA LEU A 198 0.05 4.64 -8.35
C LEU A 198 0.98 3.44 -8.21
N ILE A 199 2.23 3.68 -7.80
CA ILE A 199 3.26 2.66 -7.64
C ILE A 199 3.65 2.61 -6.18
N GLU A 200 3.20 1.58 -5.46
CA GLU A 200 3.68 1.28 -4.13
C GLU A 200 4.92 0.40 -4.21
N LEU A 201 6.06 0.96 -3.90
CA LEU A 201 7.32 0.22 -3.88
C LEU A 201 7.67 -0.12 -2.43
N SER A 202 7.32 -1.33 -2.02
CA SER A 202 7.62 -1.86 -0.69
C SER A 202 8.90 -2.70 -0.68
N SER A 203 9.30 -3.21 0.47
CA SER A 203 10.54 -3.98 0.61
C SER A 203 10.54 -5.24 -0.26
N LYS A 204 9.52 -6.10 -0.14
CA LYS A 204 9.42 -7.39 -0.82
C LYS A 204 8.41 -7.41 -1.99
N THR A 205 7.59 -6.38 -2.13
CA THR A 205 6.51 -6.32 -3.13
C THR A 205 6.44 -4.97 -3.81
N THR A 206 5.85 -4.95 -5.00
CA THR A 206 5.46 -3.72 -5.70
C THR A 206 4.01 -3.84 -6.13
N ASN A 207 3.19 -2.85 -5.79
CA ASN A 207 1.81 -2.76 -6.23
C ASN A 207 1.67 -1.64 -7.25
N ILE A 208 1.05 -1.97 -8.37
CA ILE A 208 0.79 -1.05 -9.46
C ILE A 208 -0.72 -0.90 -9.58
N THR A 209 -1.25 0.27 -9.23
CA THR A 209 -2.68 0.56 -9.32
C THR A 209 -2.91 1.60 -10.41
N VAL A 210 -3.74 1.27 -11.39
CA VAL A 210 -4.23 2.22 -12.38
C VAL A 210 -5.52 2.83 -11.84
N LEU A 211 -5.50 4.14 -11.68
CA LEU A 211 -6.59 4.95 -11.16
C LEU A 211 -7.16 5.78 -12.30
N ASP A 212 -8.42 5.55 -12.67
CA ASP A 212 -9.13 6.36 -13.66
C ASP A 212 -10.17 7.24 -12.96
N LYS A 213 -9.98 8.55 -13.05
CA LYS A 213 -10.92 9.55 -12.52
C LYS A 213 -11.37 9.27 -11.08
N GLY A 214 -10.44 8.81 -10.24
CA GLY A 214 -10.70 8.51 -8.83
C GLY A 214 -11.15 7.07 -8.56
N PHE A 215 -11.25 6.22 -9.58
CA PHE A 215 -11.60 4.82 -9.40
C PHE A 215 -10.42 3.89 -9.79
N PRO A 216 -9.99 2.98 -8.91
CA PRO A 216 -8.94 2.00 -9.24
C PRO A 216 -9.52 0.92 -10.15
N VAL A 217 -9.15 0.96 -11.43
CA VAL A 217 -9.63 0.01 -12.45
C VAL A 217 -8.84 -1.28 -12.50
N LEU A 218 -7.57 -1.24 -12.08
CA LEU A 218 -6.71 -2.42 -11.98
C LEU A 218 -5.68 -2.21 -10.88
N THR A 219 -5.46 -3.25 -10.08
CA THR A 219 -4.30 -3.36 -9.19
C THR A 219 -3.55 -4.64 -9.52
N ARG A 220 -2.24 -4.54 -9.73
CA ARG A 220 -1.34 -5.67 -9.96
C ARG A 220 -0.27 -5.69 -8.90
N ARG A 221 -0.16 -6.82 -8.20
CA ARG A 221 0.89 -7.08 -7.22
C ARG A 221 2.03 -7.87 -7.86
N LEU A 222 3.25 -7.45 -7.60
CA LEU A 222 4.48 -8.11 -8.02
C LEU A 222 5.20 -8.61 -6.77
N GLN A 223 5.73 -9.83 -6.82
CA GLN A 223 6.47 -10.47 -5.73
C GLN A 223 7.96 -10.06 -5.75
N PHE A 224 8.23 -8.81 -6.03
CA PHE A 224 9.55 -8.21 -5.85
C PHE A 224 9.42 -6.74 -5.45
N GLY A 225 10.36 -6.28 -4.64
CA GLY A 225 10.41 -4.92 -4.13
C GLY A 225 11.83 -4.38 -4.09
N HIS A 226 12.03 -3.26 -3.40
CA HIS A 226 13.35 -2.62 -3.39
C HIS A 226 14.44 -3.42 -2.65
N SER A 227 14.11 -4.37 -1.75
CA SER A 227 15.10 -5.24 -1.12
C SER A 227 15.81 -6.17 -2.10
N ASN A 228 15.21 -6.45 -3.25
CA ASN A 228 15.85 -7.26 -4.30
C ASN A 228 17.11 -6.59 -4.85
N ILE A 229 17.17 -5.25 -4.91
CA ILE A 229 18.38 -4.52 -5.28
C ILE A 229 19.52 -4.87 -4.33
N ARG A 230 19.24 -4.86 -3.02
CA ARG A 230 20.20 -5.18 -1.98
C ARG A 230 20.67 -6.65 -2.04
N GLN A 231 19.75 -7.59 -2.21
CA GLN A 231 20.07 -9.02 -2.32
C GLN A 231 20.97 -9.32 -3.51
N VAL A 232 20.70 -8.70 -4.64
CA VAL A 232 21.55 -8.82 -5.85
C VAL A 232 22.95 -8.29 -5.55
N ALA A 233 23.08 -7.13 -4.93
CA ALA A 233 24.36 -6.56 -4.55
C ALA A 233 25.15 -7.46 -3.59
N GLU A 234 24.50 -8.05 -2.60
CA GLU A 234 25.13 -8.98 -1.65
C GLU A 234 25.56 -10.30 -2.32
N THR A 235 24.78 -10.82 -3.27
CA THR A 235 25.12 -12.06 -4.01
C THR A 235 26.35 -11.85 -4.89
N VAL A 236 26.41 -10.74 -5.62
CA VAL A 236 27.58 -10.41 -6.45
C VAL A 236 28.85 -10.29 -5.62
N LYS A 237 28.78 -9.66 -4.43
CA LYS A 237 29.92 -9.54 -3.52
C LYS A 237 30.41 -10.88 -3.00
N LYS A 238 29.52 -11.81 -2.67
CA LYS A 238 29.87 -13.18 -2.22
C LYS A 238 30.59 -13.97 -3.32
N VAL A 239 30.13 -13.84 -4.56
CA VAL A 239 30.75 -14.56 -5.72
C VAL A 239 32.14 -14.03 -6.03
N GLN A 240 32.39 -12.73 -5.82
CA GLN A 240 33.69 -12.11 -6.13
C GLN A 240 34.74 -12.23 -5.03
N GLY A 241 34.43 -12.86 -3.89
CA GLY A 241 35.40 -13.13 -2.81
C GLY A 241 36.00 -11.88 -2.14
N SER A 242 35.33 -10.74 -2.25
CA SER A 242 35.80 -9.46 -1.68
C SER A 242 35.73 -9.45 -0.17
N SER A 243 36.89 -9.29 0.47
CA SER A 243 37.10 -9.13 1.92
C SER A 243 36.13 -8.14 2.57
N ALA A 244 35.73 -8.50 3.77
CA ALA A 244 34.67 -7.90 4.60
C ALA A 244 34.80 -6.40 4.96
N ASN A 245 35.76 -5.65 4.46
CA ASN A 245 36.05 -4.28 4.89
C ASN A 245 35.35 -3.15 4.10
N LYS A 246 34.55 -3.47 3.06
CA LYS A 246 33.78 -2.45 2.31
C LYS A 246 32.28 -2.45 2.61
N SER A 247 31.82 -3.20 3.60
CA SER A 247 30.41 -3.23 4.05
C SER A 247 29.92 -1.88 4.60
N SER A 248 30.82 -0.98 4.99
CA SER A 248 30.48 0.32 5.57
C SER A 248 29.98 1.36 4.55
N ILE A 249 30.16 1.13 3.25
CA ILE A 249 29.78 2.11 2.22
C ILE A 249 28.29 2.01 1.88
N LEU A 250 27.70 0.81 2.00
CA LEU A 250 26.26 0.58 1.74
C LEU A 250 25.35 1.03 2.89
N THR A 251 25.92 1.33 4.05
CA THR A 251 25.25 1.85 5.25
C THR A 251 25.85 3.20 5.66
N ARG A 252 26.01 4.15 4.77
CA ARG A 252 26.21 5.53 5.21
C ARG A 252 24.91 5.98 5.85
N ARG A 253 24.97 6.18 7.17
CA ARG A 253 23.93 6.87 7.95
C ARG A 253 23.57 8.17 7.27
N LEU A 254 22.41 8.22 6.64
CA LEU A 254 21.85 9.48 6.17
C LEU A 254 21.25 10.20 7.37
N GLN A 255 21.46 11.51 7.41
CA GLN A 255 20.96 12.36 8.47
C GLN A 255 19.44 12.18 8.59
N VAL A 256 19.04 11.72 9.73
CA VAL A 256 17.66 11.58 10.13
C VAL A 256 17.03 12.94 10.26
N VAL A 257 15.96 13.21 9.54
CA VAL A 257 15.09 14.33 9.85
C VAL A 257 14.41 13.99 11.18
N LYS A 258 14.78 14.73 12.24
CA LYS A 258 14.15 14.61 13.55
C LYS A 258 12.72 15.17 13.46
N GLY A 259 11.75 14.28 13.30
CA GLY A 259 10.36 14.55 13.65
C GLY A 259 10.06 13.91 15.02
N GLU A 260 9.02 14.33 15.69
CA GLU A 260 8.52 13.70 16.92
C GLU A 260 7.90 12.31 16.64
N GLY A 261 8.35 11.63 15.59
CA GLY A 261 7.92 10.31 15.15
C GLY A 261 8.64 9.18 15.87
N ILE A 262 8.03 8.01 15.86
CA ILE A 262 8.37 6.84 16.69
C ILE A 262 9.67 6.15 16.27
N SER A 263 10.28 6.46 15.13
CA SER A 263 11.47 5.72 14.67
C SER A 263 12.32 6.45 13.65
N GLN A 264 13.63 6.33 13.81
CA GLN A 264 14.64 6.73 12.81
C GLN A 264 14.73 5.60 11.76
N VAL A 265 14.52 5.92 10.49
CA VAL A 265 14.71 4.99 9.38
C VAL A 265 15.88 5.45 8.54
N ASP A 266 16.84 4.56 8.32
CA ASP A 266 17.95 4.81 7.40
C ASP A 266 17.41 4.89 5.97
N VAL A 267 17.60 6.04 5.32
CA VAL A 267 17.26 6.26 3.92
C VAL A 267 18.49 5.96 3.06
N ALA A 268 18.37 5.02 2.15
CA ALA A 268 19.41 4.73 1.18
C ALA A 268 19.32 5.70 0.00
N ASP A 269 20.48 6.08 -0.57
CA ASP A 269 20.58 6.96 -1.73
C ASP A 269 20.83 6.12 -3.00
N ILE A 270 20.02 6.29 -4.04
CA ILE A 270 20.21 5.60 -5.32
C ILE A 270 21.50 6.06 -6.01
N ASP A 271 21.91 7.31 -5.83
CA ASP A 271 23.21 7.74 -6.35
C ASP A 271 24.37 6.96 -5.74
N VAL A 272 24.26 6.57 -4.46
CA VAL A 272 25.25 5.68 -3.83
C VAL A 272 25.28 4.33 -4.54
N TRP A 273 24.12 3.83 -5.01
CA TRP A 273 24.08 2.63 -5.81
C TRP A 273 24.78 2.81 -7.16
N HIS A 274 24.49 3.91 -7.87
CA HIS A 274 25.14 4.20 -9.15
C HIS A 274 26.64 4.46 -9.02
N GLU A 275 27.08 5.17 -7.99
CA GLU A 275 28.51 5.40 -7.74
C GLU A 275 29.24 4.14 -7.30
N THR A 276 28.62 3.32 -6.43
CA THR A 276 29.22 2.03 -6.01
C THR A 276 29.30 1.03 -7.13
N VAL A 277 28.41 1.16 -8.12
CA VAL A 277 28.22 0.24 -9.25
C VAL A 277 29.14 0.60 -10.43
N LYS A 278 29.61 1.85 -10.56
CA LYS A 278 30.48 2.30 -11.68
C LYS A 278 31.75 1.45 -11.81
N ASP A 279 32.28 0.99 -10.69
CA ASP A 279 33.53 0.23 -10.67
C ASP A 279 33.32 -1.31 -10.67
N GLU A 280 32.05 -1.76 -10.68
CA GLU A 280 31.70 -3.21 -10.65
C GLU A 280 30.67 -3.55 -11.74
N PRO A 281 31.12 -3.96 -12.96
CA PRO A 281 30.22 -4.22 -14.10
C PRO A 281 29.10 -5.23 -13.83
N SER A 282 29.36 -6.26 -13.01
CA SER A 282 28.37 -7.30 -12.67
C SER A 282 27.25 -6.75 -11.80
N LEU A 283 27.57 -5.87 -10.83
CA LEU A 283 26.60 -5.22 -9.97
C LEU A 283 25.77 -4.21 -10.77
N ASN A 284 26.39 -3.47 -11.67
CA ASN A 284 25.70 -2.55 -12.57
C ASN A 284 24.69 -3.28 -13.46
N SER A 285 25.10 -4.41 -14.04
CA SER A 285 24.23 -5.27 -14.84
C SER A 285 23.01 -5.74 -14.04
N ALA A 286 23.22 -6.16 -12.79
CA ALA A 286 22.16 -6.67 -11.93
C ALA A 286 21.16 -5.58 -11.46
N VAL A 287 21.65 -4.39 -11.10
CA VAL A 287 20.80 -3.23 -10.78
C VAL A 287 20.01 -2.79 -12.01
N SER A 288 20.66 -2.75 -13.18
CA SER A 288 20.00 -2.43 -14.45
C SER A 288 18.92 -3.45 -14.79
N ALA A 289 19.16 -4.74 -14.57
CA ALA A 289 18.18 -5.81 -14.77
C ALA A 289 16.97 -5.68 -13.82
N TYR A 290 17.19 -5.29 -12.56
CA TYR A 290 16.12 -5.01 -11.61
C TYR A 290 15.22 -3.87 -12.12
N PHE A 291 15.80 -2.72 -12.45
CA PHE A 291 15.03 -1.58 -12.94
C PHE A 291 14.29 -1.91 -14.24
N LYS A 292 14.95 -2.62 -15.16
CA LYS A 292 14.29 -3.08 -16.39
C LYS A 292 13.09 -3.96 -16.09
N SER A 293 13.21 -4.94 -15.18
CA SER A 293 12.11 -5.82 -14.81
C SER A 293 10.95 -5.04 -14.18
N LEU A 294 11.25 -4.06 -13.33
CA LEU A 294 10.26 -3.20 -12.70
C LEU A 294 9.53 -2.34 -13.72
N THR A 295 10.27 -1.63 -14.58
CA THR A 295 9.69 -0.73 -15.59
C THR A 295 8.95 -1.48 -16.69
N ASP A 296 9.40 -2.66 -17.09
CA ASP A 296 8.68 -3.53 -18.01
C ASP A 296 7.34 -3.99 -17.42
N ALA A 297 7.30 -4.32 -16.13
CA ALA A 297 6.07 -4.71 -15.46
C ALA A 297 5.09 -3.53 -15.31
N ILE A 298 5.60 -2.33 -14.99
CA ILE A 298 4.81 -1.09 -14.93
C ILE A 298 4.21 -0.78 -16.30
N SER A 299 5.05 -0.75 -17.35
CA SER A 299 4.62 -0.43 -18.72
C SER A 299 3.57 -1.41 -19.24
N ARG A 300 3.79 -2.73 -19.04
CA ARG A 300 2.79 -3.75 -19.43
C ARG A 300 1.47 -3.59 -18.69
N THR A 301 1.50 -3.24 -17.40
CA THR A 301 0.28 -3.02 -16.62
C THR A 301 -0.47 -1.80 -17.12
N ALA A 302 0.24 -0.71 -17.40
CA ALA A 302 -0.32 0.52 -17.96
C ALA A 302 -0.97 0.28 -19.32
N GLN A 303 -0.23 -0.32 -20.27
CA GLN A 303 -0.72 -0.61 -21.63
C GLN A 303 -1.92 -1.54 -21.62
N PHE A 304 -1.86 -2.61 -20.82
CA PHE A 304 -2.99 -3.54 -20.66
C PHE A 304 -4.25 -2.80 -20.18
N SER A 305 -4.11 -1.92 -19.18
CA SER A 305 -5.24 -1.19 -18.62
C SER A 305 -5.84 -0.22 -19.62
N ILE A 306 -5.01 0.55 -20.33
CA ILE A 306 -5.45 1.48 -21.37
C ILE A 306 -6.25 0.73 -22.44
N SER A 307 -5.73 -0.39 -22.93
CA SER A 307 -6.40 -1.17 -23.99
C SER A 307 -7.69 -1.84 -23.50
N LYS A 308 -7.64 -2.48 -22.32
CA LYS A 308 -8.77 -3.27 -21.80
C LYS A 308 -9.95 -2.41 -21.36
N TYR A 309 -9.67 -1.26 -20.75
CA TYR A 309 -10.69 -0.39 -20.16
C TYR A 309 -10.94 0.87 -20.98
N HIS A 310 -10.32 1.00 -22.15
CA HIS A 310 -10.44 2.16 -23.05
C HIS A 310 -10.15 3.50 -22.34
N LEU A 311 -9.06 3.52 -21.57
CA LEU A 311 -8.70 4.67 -20.75
C LEU A 311 -7.96 5.72 -21.57
N ASP A 312 -7.99 6.94 -21.06
CA ASP A 312 -7.09 8.01 -21.50
C ASP A 312 -5.63 7.64 -21.22
N ALA A 313 -4.69 8.30 -21.87
CA ALA A 313 -3.28 8.12 -21.58
C ALA A 313 -2.97 8.45 -20.11
N ILE A 314 -2.09 7.66 -19.48
CA ILE A 314 -1.63 7.92 -18.12
C ILE A 314 -0.88 9.24 -18.09
N SER A 315 -1.39 10.20 -17.34
CA SER A 315 -0.84 11.54 -17.26
C SER A 315 0.41 11.62 -16.37
N THR A 316 0.38 10.91 -15.24
CA THR A 316 1.45 10.95 -14.24
C THR A 316 1.48 9.64 -13.45
N CYS A 317 2.70 9.24 -13.07
CA CYS A 317 2.94 8.13 -12.15
C CYS A 317 3.31 8.68 -10.77
N PHE A 318 2.67 8.19 -9.72
CA PHE A 318 2.98 8.57 -8.35
C PHE A 318 3.61 7.40 -7.59
N LEU A 319 4.81 7.63 -7.04
CA LEU A 319 5.56 6.65 -6.27
C LEU A 319 5.33 6.87 -4.77
N TYR A 320 5.06 5.79 -4.04
CA TYR A 320 4.92 5.78 -2.58
C TYR A 320 5.41 4.46 -1.98
N GLY A 321 5.33 4.31 -0.65
CA GLY A 321 5.89 3.20 0.10
C GLY A 321 7.36 3.40 0.46
N SER A 322 7.97 2.43 1.11
CA SER A 322 9.35 2.53 1.63
C SER A 322 10.41 2.75 0.53
N GLY A 323 10.14 2.30 -0.70
CA GLY A 323 11.02 2.55 -1.85
C GLY A 323 11.03 4.00 -2.33
N ALA A 324 9.98 4.79 -2.03
CA ALA A 324 9.95 6.21 -2.34
C ALA A 324 10.96 7.04 -1.54
N ARG A 325 11.49 6.49 -0.45
CA ARG A 325 12.54 7.10 0.38
C ARG A 325 13.92 7.06 -0.26
N TYR A 326 14.13 6.22 -1.29
CA TYR A 326 15.38 6.22 -2.01
C TYR A 326 15.49 7.50 -2.81
N ARG A 327 16.53 8.27 -2.54
CA ARG A 327 16.78 9.53 -3.23
C ARG A 327 16.90 9.29 -4.74
N LYS A 328 16.19 10.08 -5.54
CA LYS A 328 16.14 10.02 -7.01
C LYS A 328 15.51 8.73 -7.60
N MET A 329 14.82 7.92 -6.80
CA MET A 329 14.07 6.77 -7.33
C MET A 329 13.03 7.20 -8.37
N ASP A 330 12.33 8.29 -8.12
CA ASP A 330 11.39 8.92 -9.03
C ASP A 330 12.03 9.30 -10.37
N LYS A 331 13.23 9.90 -10.33
CA LYS A 331 13.95 10.32 -11.53
C LYS A 331 14.44 9.13 -12.36
N GLU A 332 14.96 8.10 -11.69
CA GLU A 332 15.41 6.89 -12.38
C GLU A 332 14.23 6.14 -13.02
N LEU A 333 13.10 6.02 -12.33
CA LEU A 333 11.90 5.45 -12.93
C LEU A 333 11.36 6.29 -14.07
N ALA A 334 11.33 7.63 -13.94
CA ALA A 334 10.91 8.53 -15.01
C ALA A 334 11.77 8.39 -16.27
N ARG A 335 13.11 8.30 -16.09
CA ARG A 335 14.06 8.11 -17.17
C ARG A 335 13.82 6.80 -17.94
N GLN A 336 13.52 5.72 -17.23
CA GLN A 336 13.33 4.41 -17.85
C GLN A 336 11.92 4.21 -18.42
N LEU A 337 10.91 4.78 -17.79
CA LEU A 337 9.52 4.70 -18.28
C LEU A 337 9.22 5.70 -19.39
N GLY A 338 10.05 6.74 -19.56
CA GLY A 338 9.79 7.82 -20.52
C GLY A 338 8.53 8.63 -20.18
N THR A 339 8.13 8.66 -18.89
CA THR A 339 6.96 9.39 -18.40
C THR A 339 7.26 10.07 -17.08
N GLN A 340 6.44 11.05 -16.70
CA GLN A 340 6.59 11.77 -15.43
C GLN A 340 6.33 10.81 -14.26
N VAL A 341 7.28 10.75 -13.33
CA VAL A 341 7.15 10.04 -12.05
C VAL A 341 7.43 11.02 -10.93
N GLU A 342 6.51 11.13 -9.98
CA GLU A 342 6.62 11.98 -8.80
C GLU A 342 6.48 11.16 -7.52
N ILE A 343 7.13 11.60 -6.45
CA ILE A 343 6.81 11.11 -5.11
C ILE A 343 5.43 11.63 -4.72
N LEU A 344 4.59 10.76 -4.17
CA LEU A 344 3.30 11.12 -3.63
C LEU A 344 3.50 11.87 -2.30
N GLY A 345 3.73 13.17 -2.38
CA GLY A 345 4.09 14.02 -1.23
C GLY A 345 2.89 14.50 -0.42
N SER A 346 1.81 14.86 -1.09
CA SER A 346 0.61 15.40 -0.45
C SER A 346 -0.67 15.06 -1.20
N LEU A 347 -1.77 15.05 -0.44
CA LEU A 347 -3.14 14.99 -0.97
C LEU A 347 -3.96 16.01 -0.18
N ASN A 348 -4.68 16.88 -0.85
CA ASN A 348 -5.41 17.97 -0.20
C ASN A 348 -6.51 17.51 0.77
N THR A 349 -6.94 16.24 0.67
CA THR A 349 -7.87 15.58 1.60
C THR A 349 -7.18 14.94 2.80
N VAL A 350 -5.85 15.07 2.93
CA VAL A 350 -5.08 14.57 4.07
C VAL A 350 -4.32 15.71 4.72
N GLN A 351 -4.50 15.88 6.03
CA GLN A 351 -3.81 16.88 6.84
C GLN A 351 -3.04 16.19 7.95
N GLY A 352 -1.79 16.61 8.15
CA GLY A 352 -0.91 16.04 9.18
C GLY A 352 0.04 17.09 9.76
N PRO A 353 0.90 16.69 10.71
CA PRO A 353 2.03 17.49 11.16
C PRO A 353 2.93 17.94 10.01
N LYS A 354 3.72 19.00 10.23
CA LYS A 354 4.54 19.61 9.16
C LYS A 354 5.55 18.64 8.50
N ASP A 355 6.03 17.68 9.26
CA ASP A 355 7.01 16.65 8.86
C ASP A 355 6.36 15.31 8.47
N PHE A 356 5.03 15.27 8.36
CA PHE A 356 4.30 14.08 7.92
C PHE A 356 4.52 13.82 6.43
N LEU A 357 5.03 12.63 6.10
CA LEU A 357 5.26 12.19 4.73
C LEU A 357 4.15 11.25 4.31
N LEU A 358 3.21 11.75 3.52
CA LEU A 358 2.06 10.94 3.06
C LEU A 358 2.50 9.66 2.34
N SER A 359 3.60 9.72 1.57
CA SER A 359 4.13 8.55 0.85
C SER A 359 4.40 7.31 1.72
N ASP A 360 4.63 7.49 3.00
CA ASP A 360 4.86 6.38 3.92
C ASP A 360 3.58 5.79 4.53
N TYR A 361 2.48 6.55 4.52
CA TYR A 361 1.27 6.24 5.30
C TYR A 361 -0.01 6.19 4.46
N VAL A 362 0.11 6.04 3.15
CA VAL A 362 -1.02 6.07 2.21
C VAL A 362 -2.11 5.07 2.60
N ASN A 363 -1.76 3.81 2.80
CA ASN A 363 -2.73 2.77 3.14
C ASN A 363 -3.35 3.00 4.53
N ALA A 364 -2.54 3.39 5.51
CA ALA A 364 -3.02 3.70 6.85
C ALA A 364 -3.98 4.91 6.86
N CYS A 365 -3.70 5.95 6.06
CA CYS A 365 -4.62 7.09 5.89
C CYS A 365 -5.94 6.67 5.24
N GLY A 366 -5.87 5.84 4.20
CA GLY A 366 -7.06 5.33 3.50
C GLY A 366 -7.95 4.47 4.39
N ALA A 367 -7.35 3.67 5.29
CA ALA A 367 -8.08 2.82 6.21
C ALA A 367 -8.89 3.61 7.26
N LEU A 368 -8.47 4.84 7.62
CA LEU A 368 -9.24 5.73 8.50
C LEU A 368 -10.58 6.17 7.88
N ILE A 369 -10.71 6.15 6.56
CA ILE A 369 -11.96 6.48 5.87
C ILE A 369 -12.93 5.31 6.03
N ARG A 370 -14.09 5.56 6.64
CA ARG A 370 -15.13 4.55 6.83
C ARG A 370 -16.32 4.88 5.95
N ASP A 371 -16.52 4.06 4.90
CA ASP A 371 -17.77 4.03 4.15
C ASP A 371 -18.85 3.38 5.03
N ASN A 372 -20.06 3.90 5.02
CA ASN A 372 -21.20 3.31 5.75
C ASN A 372 -21.71 2.09 5.02
#